data_d4a475fd57caa66fd8dba27e91724db0
#
_entry.id   d4a475fd57caa66fd8dba27e91724db0
#
_cell.length_a   1.000
_cell.length_b   1.000
_cell.length_c   1.000
_cell.angle_alpha   90.00
_cell.angle_beta   90.00
_cell.angle_gamma   90.00
#
_symmetry.space_group_name_H-M   'P 1'
#
loop_
_entity.id
_entity.type
_entity.pdbx_description
1 polymer ?
#
loop_
_entity_poly.entity_id
_entity_poly.type
_entity_poly.pdbx_seq_one_letter_code
_entity_poly.pdbx_strand_id
1 'polypeptide(L)'
;MAERQETAPWAPLAQGQSPRVYAPGQFIYLQGAQADAFYYLLSGSARSYISSETGGERVLTVHRSGDLMGEAAFFDGCPRVSSAVAVTECRAVSIDRERLDRVLRA
;
A
#
# COMPACT_ATOMS: atom_id res chain seq x y z
N MET A 1 -16.84 7.40 14.26
CA MET A 1 -17.53 7.97 13.14
C MET A 1 -17.84 6.92 12.10
N ALA A 2 -19.11 6.71 11.90
CA ALA A 2 -19.53 5.71 10.93
C ALA A 2 -19.08 6.06 9.52
N GLU A 3 -18.97 7.31 9.23
CA GLU A 3 -18.59 7.74 7.90
C GLU A 3 -17.20 7.26 7.50
N ARG A 4 -16.38 6.83 8.45
CA ARG A 4 -15.08 6.33 8.10
C ARG A 4 -15.16 5.08 7.24
N GLN A 5 -16.02 4.13 7.62
CA GLN A 5 -16.19 2.96 6.80
C GLN A 5 -16.84 3.31 5.48
N GLU A 6 -17.75 4.26 5.52
CA GLU A 6 -18.45 4.63 4.32
C GLU A 6 -17.55 5.31 3.32
N THR A 7 -16.44 5.90 3.80
CA THR A 7 -15.51 6.56 2.91
C THR A 7 -14.38 5.67 2.45
N ALA A 8 -14.47 4.36 2.72
CA ALA A 8 -13.47 3.43 2.21
C ALA A 8 -13.87 2.97 0.81
N PRO A 9 -13.72 3.83 -0.21
CA PRO A 9 -14.22 3.51 -1.55
C PRO A 9 -13.46 2.39 -2.22
N TRP A 10 -12.32 2.03 -1.66
CA TRP A 10 -11.45 1.00 -2.24
C TRP A 10 -11.74 -0.39 -1.69
N ALA A 11 -12.72 -0.50 -0.79
CA ALA A 11 -13.05 -1.79 -0.19
C ALA A 11 -13.34 -2.88 -1.22
N PRO A 12 -14.01 -2.59 -2.34
CA PRO A 12 -14.24 -3.64 -3.33
C PRO A 12 -12.98 -4.29 -3.87
N LEU A 13 -11.83 -3.59 -3.83
CA LEU A 13 -10.59 -4.15 -4.31
C LEU A 13 -10.11 -5.31 -3.45
N ALA A 14 -10.57 -5.39 -2.20
CA ALA A 14 -10.16 -6.44 -1.28
C ALA A 14 -11.05 -7.67 -1.34
N GLN A 15 -12.18 -7.60 -2.03
CA GLN A 15 -13.13 -8.70 -2.05
C GLN A 15 -12.55 -9.91 -2.73
N GLY A 16 -12.72 -11.07 -2.09
CA GLY A 16 -12.29 -12.32 -2.67
C GLY A 16 -10.79 -12.54 -2.64
N GLN A 17 -10.05 -11.69 -1.97
CA GLN A 17 -8.60 -11.82 -1.86
C GLN A 17 -8.19 -12.06 -0.41
N SER A 18 -7.24 -12.98 -0.25
CA SER A 18 -6.65 -13.20 1.06
C SER A 18 -5.59 -12.12 1.30
N PRO A 19 -5.67 -11.40 2.42
CA PRO A 19 -4.65 -10.42 2.71
C PRO A 19 -3.34 -11.08 3.10
N ARG A 20 -2.25 -10.38 2.82
CA ARG A 20 -0.94 -10.78 3.31
C ARG A 20 -0.70 -10.09 4.64
N VAL A 21 -0.07 -10.81 5.57
CA VAL A 21 0.27 -10.28 6.88
C VAL A 21 1.74 -9.84 6.86
N TYR A 22 1.99 -8.63 7.37
CA TYR A 22 3.32 -8.07 7.49
C TYR A 22 3.61 -7.82 8.95
N ALA A 23 4.71 -8.39 9.43
CA ALA A 23 5.14 -8.18 10.81
C ALA A 23 5.69 -6.76 10.97
N PRO A 24 5.69 -6.21 12.19
CA PRO A 24 6.33 -4.91 12.42
C PRO A 24 7.77 -4.92 11.92
N GLY A 25 8.15 -3.88 11.18
CA GLY A 25 9.47 -3.79 10.58
C GLY A 25 9.63 -4.46 9.24
N GLN A 26 8.63 -5.21 8.80
CA GLN A 26 8.70 -5.87 7.50
C GLN A 26 8.35 -4.87 6.39
N PHE A 27 9.09 -4.93 5.29
CA PHE A 27 8.82 -4.06 4.16
C PHE A 27 7.62 -4.55 3.37
N ILE A 28 6.78 -3.61 2.97
CA ILE A 28 5.65 -3.89 2.08
C ILE A 28 6.11 -3.69 0.65
N TYR A 29 6.88 -2.64 0.38
CA TYR A 29 7.57 -2.48 -0.89
C TYR A 29 8.82 -1.62 -0.68
N LEU A 30 9.71 -1.64 -1.66
CA LEU A 30 11.03 -1.03 -1.54
C LEU A 30 11.23 0.06 -2.58
N GLN A 31 11.85 1.13 -2.16
CA GLN A 31 12.28 2.22 -3.04
C GLN A 31 13.14 1.66 -4.17
N GLY A 32 12.88 2.09 -5.38
CA GLY A 32 13.63 1.65 -6.56
C GLY A 32 13.11 0.39 -7.21
N ALA A 33 12.24 -0.35 -6.54
CA ALA A 33 11.69 -1.58 -7.10
C ALA A 33 10.64 -1.25 -8.14
N GLN A 34 10.38 -2.21 -9.03
CA GLN A 34 9.32 -2.08 -10.01
C GLN A 34 7.97 -2.12 -9.32
N ALA A 35 7.04 -1.26 -9.75
CA ALA A 35 5.74 -1.15 -9.11
C ALA A 35 4.70 -1.96 -9.88
N ASP A 36 4.67 -3.28 -9.63
CA ASP A 36 3.76 -4.19 -10.31
C ASP A 36 2.39 -4.25 -9.68
N ALA A 37 2.23 -3.66 -8.50
CA ALA A 37 0.99 -3.70 -7.75
C ALA A 37 0.92 -2.48 -6.84
N PHE A 38 -0.27 -2.19 -6.38
CA PHE A 38 -0.44 -1.29 -5.25
C PHE A 38 -1.19 -2.05 -4.16
N TYR A 39 -1.39 -1.42 -3.01
CA TYR A 39 -1.86 -2.14 -1.83
C TYR A 39 -3.00 -1.39 -1.17
N TYR A 40 -3.94 -2.16 -0.65
CA TYR A 40 -5.02 -1.63 0.18
C TYR A 40 -4.79 -2.14 1.59
N LEU A 41 -4.60 -1.21 2.53
CA LEU A 41 -4.30 -1.56 3.92
C LEU A 41 -5.59 -1.83 4.66
N LEU A 42 -5.75 -3.08 5.12
CA LEU A 42 -6.95 -3.48 5.84
C LEU A 42 -6.83 -3.18 7.32
N SER A 43 -5.65 -3.38 7.91
CA SER A 43 -5.46 -3.16 9.33
C SER A 43 -4.00 -2.85 9.61
N GLY A 44 -3.75 -2.21 10.74
CA GLY A 44 -2.42 -1.83 11.16
C GLY A 44 -2.02 -0.46 10.66
N SER A 45 -0.78 -0.11 10.88
CA SER A 45 -0.23 1.14 10.37
C SER A 45 1.13 0.88 9.74
N ALA A 46 1.43 1.64 8.69
CA ALA A 46 2.67 1.55 7.95
C ALA A 46 3.16 2.96 7.69
N ARG A 47 4.45 3.09 7.42
CA ARG A 47 5.00 4.39 7.04
C ARG A 47 5.77 4.25 5.75
N SER A 48 5.71 5.29 4.94
CA SER A 48 6.53 5.36 3.74
C SER A 48 7.60 6.41 3.94
N TYR A 49 8.77 6.17 3.36
CA TYR A 49 9.90 7.07 3.53
C TYR A 49 10.82 6.96 2.33
N ILE A 50 11.63 8.00 2.15
CA ILE A 50 12.67 8.04 1.13
C ILE A 50 14.02 7.95 1.83
N SER A 51 14.87 7.07 1.31
CA SER A 51 16.25 6.96 1.77
C SER A 51 17.15 7.77 0.85
N SER A 52 18.07 8.54 1.43
CA SER A 52 19.05 9.27 0.63
C SER A 52 20.30 8.43 0.50
N GLU A 53 21.17 8.83 -0.44
CA GLU A 53 22.43 8.13 -0.66
C GLU A 53 23.35 8.24 0.54
N THR A 54 23.17 9.26 1.35
CA THR A 54 24.00 9.47 2.54
C THR A 54 23.47 8.77 3.76
N GLY A 55 22.39 7.97 3.61
CA GLY A 55 21.87 7.17 4.70
C GLY A 55 20.75 7.83 5.49
N GLY A 56 20.39 9.06 5.16
CA GLY A 56 19.27 9.72 5.84
C GLY A 56 17.93 9.19 5.35
N GLU A 57 16.95 9.25 6.22
CA GLU A 57 15.58 8.87 5.88
C GLU A 57 14.65 10.04 6.11
N ARG A 58 13.67 10.18 5.21
CA ARG A 58 12.62 11.17 5.39
C ARG A 58 11.28 10.46 5.33
N VAL A 59 10.53 10.52 6.41
CA VAL A 59 9.20 9.95 6.45
C VAL A 59 8.27 10.84 5.63
N LEU A 60 7.55 10.24 4.70
CA LEU A 60 6.61 10.97 3.85
C LEU A 60 5.20 10.91 4.40
N THR A 61 4.77 9.73 4.81
CA THR A 61 3.38 9.52 5.18
C THR A 61 3.26 8.34 6.11
N VAL A 62 2.25 8.40 6.97
CA VAL A 62 1.81 7.27 7.77
C VAL A 62 0.50 6.79 7.18
N HIS A 63 0.44 5.51 6.85
CA HIS A 63 -0.74 4.89 6.26
C HIS A 63 -1.52 4.16 7.33
N ARG A 64 -2.82 4.19 7.20
CA ARG A 64 -3.74 3.58 8.16
C ARG A 64 -4.75 2.72 7.43
N SER A 65 -5.52 1.97 8.21
CA SER A 65 -6.58 1.14 7.66
C SER A 65 -7.47 1.96 6.72
N GLY A 66 -7.69 1.41 5.54
CA GLY A 66 -8.50 2.05 4.51
C GLY A 66 -7.70 2.82 3.48
N ASP A 67 -6.40 2.95 3.66
CA ASP A 67 -5.56 3.72 2.74
C ASP A 67 -5.02 2.83 1.62
N LEU A 68 -4.84 3.45 0.47
CA LEU A 68 -4.04 2.84 -0.59
C LEU A 68 -2.57 3.18 -0.38
N MET A 69 -1.70 2.28 -0.81
CA MET A 69 -0.27 2.48 -0.70
C MET A 69 0.39 2.09 -2.02
N GLY A 70 1.36 2.90 -2.44
CA GLY A 70 2.16 2.57 -3.61
C GLY A 70 1.43 2.69 -4.93
N GLU A 71 0.29 3.35 -4.95
CA GLU A 71 -0.52 3.44 -6.15
C GLU A 71 0.07 4.41 -7.18
N ALA A 72 0.77 5.45 -6.75
CA ALA A 72 1.26 6.45 -7.69
C ALA A 72 2.26 5.84 -8.67
N ALA A 73 3.25 5.11 -8.16
CA ALA A 73 4.24 4.49 -9.03
C ALA A 73 3.60 3.44 -9.93
N PHE A 74 2.63 2.70 -9.39
CA PHE A 74 1.92 1.70 -10.17
C PHE A 74 1.22 2.32 -11.37
N PHE A 75 0.46 3.40 -11.13
CA PHE A 75 -0.28 4.04 -12.21
C PHE A 75 0.64 4.78 -13.18
N ASP A 76 1.72 5.35 -12.68
CA ASP A 76 2.65 6.10 -13.52
C ASP A 76 3.60 5.18 -14.29
N GLY A 77 3.70 3.92 -13.91
CA GLY A 77 4.60 2.99 -14.59
C GLY A 77 6.06 3.26 -14.31
N CYS A 78 6.37 3.86 -13.17
CA CYS A 78 7.75 4.17 -12.82
C CYS A 78 8.19 3.36 -11.60
N PRO A 79 9.50 3.30 -11.33
CA PRO A 79 9.98 2.63 -10.13
C PRO A 79 9.47 3.31 -8.86
N ARG A 80 9.41 2.55 -7.78
CA ARG A 80 8.98 3.06 -6.49
C ARG A 80 9.86 4.22 -6.05
N VAL A 81 9.24 5.33 -5.69
CA VAL A 81 9.98 6.51 -5.22
C VAL A 81 10.22 6.46 -3.72
N SER A 82 9.59 5.53 -3.01
CA SER A 82 9.72 5.40 -1.57
C SER A 82 9.60 3.95 -1.18
N SER A 83 9.98 3.65 0.05
CA SER A 83 9.75 2.35 0.68
C SER A 83 8.57 2.47 1.63
N ALA A 84 7.89 1.36 1.88
CA ALA A 84 6.86 1.28 2.91
C ALA A 84 7.18 0.14 3.85
N VAL A 85 7.09 0.40 5.15
CA VAL A 85 7.41 -0.57 6.18
C VAL A 85 6.27 -0.60 7.18
N ALA A 86 5.95 -1.81 7.66
CA ALA A 86 4.92 -1.96 8.68
C ALA A 86 5.43 -1.42 10.01
N VAL A 87 4.65 -0.54 10.63
CA VAL A 87 4.95 -0.04 11.97
C VAL A 87 4.39 -1.00 13.00
N THR A 88 3.14 -1.41 12.80
CA THR A 88 2.52 -2.48 13.57
C THR A 88 2.29 -3.64 12.64
N GLU A 89 1.76 -4.75 13.15
CA GLU A 89 1.32 -5.80 12.26
C GLU A 89 0.29 -5.24 11.30
N CYS A 90 0.48 -5.52 10.01
CA CYS A 90 -0.39 -5.01 8.96
C CYS A 90 -0.99 -6.17 8.19
N ARG A 91 -2.22 -5.98 7.73
CA ARG A 91 -2.85 -6.85 6.75
C ARG A 91 -3.17 -6.00 5.53
N ALA A 92 -2.71 -6.43 4.38
CA ALA A 92 -2.88 -5.64 3.16
C ALA A 92 -3.15 -6.56 1.99
N VAL A 93 -3.96 -6.07 1.07
CA VAL A 93 -4.28 -6.77 -0.16
C VAL A 93 -3.45 -6.16 -1.28
N SER A 94 -2.79 -7.01 -2.05
CA SER A 94 -2.01 -6.59 -3.20
C SER A 94 -2.91 -6.58 -4.44
N ILE A 95 -2.93 -5.47 -5.14
CA ILE A 95 -3.78 -5.30 -6.33
C ILE A 95 -2.87 -5.07 -7.53
N ASP A 96 -2.83 -6.05 -8.43
CA ASP A 96 -2.10 -5.91 -9.69
C ASP A 96 -3.04 -5.40 -10.78
N ARG A 97 -2.50 -5.24 -12.00
CA ARG A 97 -3.28 -4.73 -13.11
C ARG A 97 -4.50 -5.59 -13.41
N GLU A 98 -4.32 -6.90 -13.38
CA GLU A 98 -5.41 -7.79 -13.70
C GLU A 98 -6.55 -7.69 -12.70
N ARG A 99 -6.20 -7.62 -11.43
CA ARG A 99 -7.19 -7.48 -10.38
C ARG A 99 -7.94 -6.16 -10.50
N LEU A 100 -7.20 -5.09 -10.75
CA LEU A 100 -7.80 -3.78 -10.91
C LEU A 100 -8.78 -3.77 -12.07
N ASP A 101 -8.39 -4.34 -13.21
CA ASP A 101 -9.25 -4.38 -14.38
C ASP A 101 -10.52 -5.15 -14.11
N ARG A 102 -10.43 -6.24 -13.36
CA ARG A 102 -11.61 -7.02 -13.01
C ARG A 102 -12.60 -6.22 -12.19
N VAL A 103 -12.09 -5.48 -11.21
CA VAL A 103 -12.96 -4.67 -10.36
C VAL A 103 -13.61 -3.56 -11.17
N LEU A 104 -12.85 -2.92 -12.07
CA LEU A 104 -13.38 -1.82 -12.86
C LEU A 104 -14.44 -2.25 -13.85
N ARG A 105 -14.41 -3.51 -14.28
CA ARG A 105 -15.40 -4.02 -15.23
C ARG A 105 -16.66 -4.56 -14.55
N ALA A 106 -16.58 -4.79 -13.26
CA ALA A 106 -17.71 -5.42 -12.56
C ALA A 106 -18.91 -4.49 -12.44
#